data_187f60d0573cb0c0c6184422790c386f
#
_entry.id   187f60d0573cb0c0c6184422790c386f
#
_cell.length_a   1.000
_cell.length_b   1.000
_cell.length_c   1.000
_cell.angle_alpha   90.00
_cell.angle_beta   90.00
_cell.angle_gamma   90.00
#
_symmetry.space_group_name_H-M   'P 1'
#
loop_
_entity.id
_entity.type
_entity.pdbx_description
1 polymer ?
#
loop_
_entity_poly.entity_id
_entity_poly.type
_entity_poly.pdbx_seq_one_letter_code
_entity_poly.pdbx_strand_id
1 'polypeptide(L)'
;MKNRARLSVNRDKPDRWKADIAQSVDLFNRWFMEFAPRAFRETRIATTRQVREALGWTDNLTKITPKLLREHPGVLPMLRMATCPPIARDRLAGLSTASKGLIGHLEKKRAVPPKIHAETFEKEAEKIVATIQKLIDPDIFVWLARREKAADAEIHRAATIVADRLCGSIADPIVRNAQETRQLSVIAKWLEKAGYVPVAKGMKFDAMEPGTYGFRMNVPVKIENIKRPVNIPIDVVVMPGHSRKGKLPLFIEAKSAGDFTNVNKRRKEEATKMTQLRKNYGKDVQFVLFLCGYFDTGYLGYEAAEGIDWVWEHRIEDLREFGI
;
A
#
# COMPACT_ATOMS: atom_id res chain seq x y z
N MET A 1 -30.00 17.28 -31.13
CA MET A 1 -28.74 17.43 -30.40
C MET A 1 -27.82 16.28 -30.78
N LYS A 2 -26.79 16.55 -31.59
CA LYS A 2 -25.83 15.51 -32.04
C LYS A 2 -25.12 14.94 -30.81
N ASN A 3 -25.28 13.63 -30.59
CA ASN A 3 -24.47 12.85 -29.66
C ASN A 3 -23.00 13.10 -30.03
N ARG A 4 -22.29 13.99 -29.31
CA ARG A 4 -20.83 14.03 -29.36
C ARG A 4 -20.39 12.69 -28.79
N ALA A 5 -19.95 11.80 -29.67
CA ALA A 5 -19.21 10.63 -29.24
C ALA A 5 -18.14 11.12 -28.22
N ARG A 6 -18.17 10.58 -27.02
CA ARG A 6 -17.13 10.88 -26.02
C ARG A 6 -15.79 10.52 -26.65
N LEU A 7 -15.03 11.54 -27.01
CA LEU A 7 -13.65 11.38 -27.47
C LEU A 7 -12.90 10.69 -26.36
N SER A 8 -12.35 9.52 -26.64
CA SER A 8 -11.40 8.88 -25.75
C SER A 8 -10.08 9.64 -25.82
N VAL A 9 -9.36 9.69 -24.71
CA VAL A 9 -8.12 10.46 -24.59
C VAL A 9 -6.92 9.64 -25.04
N ASN A 10 -6.80 8.40 -24.57
CA ASN A 10 -5.66 7.53 -24.87
C ASN A 10 -6.05 6.11 -25.33
N ARG A 11 -7.19 5.59 -24.90
CA ARG A 11 -7.58 4.19 -25.15
C ARG A 11 -7.76 3.84 -26.64
N ASP A 12 -8.07 4.79 -27.49
CA ASP A 12 -8.27 4.62 -28.94
C ASP A 12 -7.06 5.05 -29.78
N LYS A 13 -5.89 5.27 -29.14
CA LYS A 13 -4.66 5.73 -29.81
C LYS A 13 -3.49 4.74 -29.63
N PRO A 14 -3.65 3.47 -30.06
CA PRO A 14 -2.66 2.41 -29.83
C PRO A 14 -1.27 2.75 -30.42
N ASP A 15 -1.21 3.55 -31.47
CA ASP A 15 0.05 3.97 -32.09
C ASP A 15 0.95 4.78 -31.15
N ARG A 16 0.37 5.45 -30.16
CA ARG A 16 1.10 6.25 -29.17
C ARG A 16 1.54 5.44 -27.96
N TRP A 17 0.90 4.31 -27.68
CA TRP A 17 1.10 3.59 -26.42
C TRP A 17 2.55 3.21 -26.15
N LYS A 18 3.30 2.74 -27.17
CA LYS A 18 4.71 2.36 -27.00
C LYS A 18 5.59 3.54 -26.58
N ALA A 19 5.40 4.70 -27.19
CA ALA A 19 6.14 5.90 -26.86
C ALA A 19 5.78 6.41 -25.44
N ASP A 20 4.51 6.42 -25.10
CA ASP A 20 4.02 6.82 -23.78
C ASP A 20 4.52 5.87 -22.67
N ILE A 21 4.52 4.56 -22.93
CA ILE A 21 5.07 3.55 -21.99
C ILE A 21 6.54 3.85 -21.73
N ALA A 22 7.35 4.08 -22.76
CA ALA A 22 8.78 4.39 -22.60
C ALA A 22 8.99 5.64 -21.73
N GLN A 23 8.28 6.73 -21.99
CA GLN A 23 8.37 7.96 -21.20
C GLN A 23 7.90 7.75 -19.75
N SER A 24 6.86 6.97 -19.55
CA SER A 24 6.33 6.64 -18.22
C SER A 24 7.30 5.81 -17.40
N VAL A 25 7.97 4.83 -18.03
CA VAL A 25 9.03 4.02 -17.41
C VAL A 25 10.21 4.90 -17.02
N ASP A 26 10.67 5.79 -17.92
CA ASP A 26 11.78 6.70 -17.65
C ASP A 26 11.46 7.66 -16.49
N LEU A 27 10.23 8.17 -16.42
CA LEU A 27 9.79 9.04 -15.34
C LEU A 27 9.81 8.29 -14.00
N PHE A 28 9.27 7.07 -13.97
CA PHE A 28 9.26 6.23 -12.77
C PHE A 28 10.68 5.90 -12.32
N ASN A 29 11.55 5.47 -13.24
CA ASN A 29 12.92 5.08 -12.94
C ASN A 29 13.74 6.23 -12.37
N ARG A 30 13.64 7.44 -12.92
CA ARG A 30 14.31 8.63 -12.36
C ARG A 30 13.93 8.86 -10.90
N TRP A 31 12.62 8.84 -10.60
CA TRP A 31 12.14 8.97 -9.23
C TRP A 31 12.64 7.83 -8.35
N PHE A 32 12.53 6.58 -8.82
CA PHE A 32 12.92 5.40 -8.05
C PHE A 32 14.40 5.43 -7.69
N MET A 33 15.28 5.74 -8.66
CA MET A 33 16.73 5.81 -8.45
C MET A 33 17.14 6.92 -7.47
N GLU A 34 16.38 7.99 -7.40
CA GLU A 34 16.60 9.07 -6.46
C GLU A 34 16.10 8.75 -5.06
N PHE A 35 14.88 8.21 -4.95
CA PHE A 35 14.18 8.03 -3.68
C PHE A 35 14.48 6.68 -3.00
N ALA A 36 14.37 5.56 -3.73
CA ALA A 36 14.36 4.23 -3.12
C ALA A 36 15.69 3.83 -2.46
N PRO A 37 16.87 4.07 -3.05
CA PRO A 37 18.15 3.74 -2.42
C PRO A 37 18.36 4.50 -1.09
N ARG A 38 17.95 5.76 -1.03
CA ARG A 38 18.04 6.57 0.19
C ARG A 38 17.10 6.03 1.26
N ALA A 39 15.83 5.83 0.92
CA ALA A 39 14.82 5.32 1.86
C ALA A 39 15.21 3.93 2.41
N PHE A 40 15.73 3.05 1.54
CA PHE A 40 16.19 1.73 1.95
C PHE A 40 17.40 1.82 2.91
N ARG A 41 18.38 2.68 2.60
CA ARG A 41 19.57 2.89 3.45
C ARG A 41 19.21 3.45 4.83
N GLU A 42 18.35 4.46 4.89
CA GLU A 42 17.86 5.03 6.15
C GLU A 42 17.09 3.99 6.98
N THR A 43 16.24 3.20 6.33
CA THR A 43 15.51 2.10 6.97
C THR A 43 16.45 1.03 7.51
N ARG A 44 17.51 0.66 6.75
CA ARG A 44 18.50 -0.33 7.20
C ARG A 44 19.24 0.13 8.45
N ILE A 45 19.63 1.39 8.53
CA ILE A 45 20.27 1.95 9.74
C ILE A 45 19.34 1.84 10.95
N ALA A 46 18.07 2.22 10.77
CA ALA A 46 17.08 2.15 11.85
C ALA A 46 16.79 0.70 12.28
N THR A 47 16.62 -0.22 11.34
CA THR A 47 16.36 -1.64 11.65
C THR A 47 17.55 -2.33 12.27
N THR A 48 18.79 -2.00 11.86
CA THR A 48 20.00 -2.54 12.50
C THR A 48 20.06 -2.19 13.99
N ARG A 49 19.73 -0.95 14.34
CA ARG A 49 19.65 -0.53 15.74
C ARG A 49 18.58 -1.32 16.50
N GLN A 50 17.36 -1.42 15.94
CA GLN A 50 16.25 -2.17 16.54
C GLN A 50 16.60 -3.64 16.79
N VAL A 51 17.27 -4.30 15.85
CA VAL A 51 17.66 -5.70 15.97
C VAL A 51 18.72 -5.87 17.06
N ARG A 52 19.72 -4.99 17.14
CA ARG A 52 20.73 -5.04 18.20
C ARG A 52 20.13 -4.84 19.59
N GLU A 53 19.24 -3.89 19.76
CA GLU A 53 18.50 -3.70 21.02
C GLU A 53 17.68 -4.94 21.39
N ALA A 54 16.97 -5.52 20.42
CA ALA A 54 16.15 -6.70 20.62
C ALA A 54 17.00 -7.95 20.97
N LEU A 55 18.18 -8.12 20.37
CA LEU A 55 19.12 -9.18 20.74
C LEU A 55 19.61 -8.99 22.20
N GLY A 56 19.86 -7.75 22.62
CA GLY A 56 20.20 -7.45 24.01
C GLY A 56 19.08 -7.82 24.98
N TRP A 57 17.82 -7.42 24.71
CA TRP A 57 16.67 -7.75 25.56
C TRP A 57 16.36 -9.24 25.63
N THR A 58 16.64 -9.99 24.57
CA THR A 58 16.42 -11.44 24.51
C THR A 58 17.60 -12.27 24.99
N ASP A 59 18.68 -11.63 25.45
CA ASP A 59 19.95 -12.30 25.74
C ASP A 59 20.38 -13.20 24.54
N ASN A 60 20.45 -12.57 23.38
CA ASN A 60 20.74 -13.23 22.10
C ASN A 60 19.80 -14.42 21.78
N LEU A 61 18.50 -14.22 21.97
CA LEU A 61 17.39 -15.18 21.78
C LEU A 61 17.36 -16.36 22.76
N THR A 62 18.18 -16.37 23.80
CA THR A 62 18.11 -17.40 24.86
C THR A 62 16.92 -17.17 25.80
N LYS A 63 16.42 -15.93 25.92
CA LYS A 63 15.34 -15.53 26.82
C LYS A 63 14.17 -14.91 26.06
N ILE A 64 13.35 -15.73 25.45
CA ILE A 64 12.10 -15.30 24.81
C ILE A 64 10.95 -15.75 25.70
N THR A 65 10.28 -14.80 26.38
CA THR A 65 9.22 -15.06 27.36
C THR A 65 8.02 -14.15 27.16
N PRO A 66 6.82 -14.48 27.68
CA PRO A 66 5.67 -13.59 27.71
C PRO A 66 5.98 -12.25 28.41
N LYS A 67 6.76 -12.29 29.50
CA LYS A 67 7.22 -11.09 30.20
C LYS A 67 7.99 -10.16 29.29
N LEU A 68 8.91 -10.69 28.46
CA LEU A 68 9.64 -9.91 27.46
C LEU A 68 8.69 -9.19 26.49
N LEU A 69 7.67 -9.88 25.99
CA LEU A 69 6.70 -9.25 25.08
C LEU A 69 5.85 -8.16 25.76
N ARG A 70 5.70 -8.23 27.08
CA ARG A 70 5.02 -7.19 27.87
C ARG A 70 5.90 -5.96 28.07
N GLU A 71 7.16 -6.18 28.45
CA GLU A 71 8.12 -5.11 28.76
C GLU A 71 8.67 -4.45 27.49
N HIS A 72 8.89 -5.24 26.43
CA HIS A 72 9.48 -4.82 25.17
C HIS A 72 8.63 -5.26 23.96
N PRO A 73 7.38 -4.78 23.79
CA PRO A 73 6.49 -5.22 22.70
C PRO A 73 7.10 -5.05 21.31
N GLY A 74 7.94 -4.03 21.15
CA GLY A 74 8.65 -3.73 19.89
C GLY A 74 9.67 -4.79 19.44
N VAL A 75 9.93 -5.83 20.25
CA VAL A 75 10.81 -6.96 19.87
C VAL A 75 10.17 -7.88 18.83
N LEU A 76 8.83 -7.95 18.78
CA LEU A 76 8.10 -8.92 17.98
C LEU A 76 8.40 -8.89 16.47
N PRO A 77 8.54 -7.73 15.80
CA PRO A 77 8.96 -7.69 14.40
C PRO A 77 10.31 -8.37 14.15
N MET A 78 11.30 -8.15 15.03
CA MET A 78 12.61 -8.80 14.95
C MET A 78 12.49 -10.32 15.13
N LEU A 79 11.72 -10.76 16.14
CA LEU A 79 11.51 -12.20 16.40
C LEU A 79 10.89 -12.91 15.21
N ARG A 80 9.94 -12.29 14.48
CA ARG A 80 9.37 -12.86 13.25
C ARG A 80 10.41 -12.97 12.12
N MET A 81 11.35 -12.03 12.03
CA MET A 81 12.42 -12.07 11.03
C MET A 81 13.56 -13.02 11.41
N ALA A 82 13.61 -13.42 12.67
CA ALA A 82 14.55 -14.43 13.17
C ALA A 82 14.10 -15.88 12.91
N THR A 83 12.90 -16.09 12.35
CA THR A 83 12.39 -17.44 12.03
C THR A 83 12.85 -17.95 10.67
N CYS A 84 12.76 -19.27 10.46
CA CYS A 84 12.98 -19.95 9.19
C CYS A 84 11.69 -20.69 8.76
N PRO A 85 11.00 -20.23 7.67
CA PRO A 85 11.24 -18.95 6.98
C PRO A 85 10.82 -17.74 7.82
N PRO A 86 11.25 -16.50 7.47
CA PRO A 86 10.70 -15.29 8.05
C PRO A 86 9.18 -15.21 7.83
N ILE A 87 8.41 -14.94 8.90
CA ILE A 87 6.95 -15.02 8.83
C ILE A 87 6.29 -13.64 8.85
N ALA A 88 5.24 -13.49 8.04
CA ALA A 88 4.38 -12.32 8.06
C ALA A 88 3.55 -12.27 9.37
N ARG A 89 3.14 -11.06 9.77
CA ARG A 89 2.33 -10.86 10.97
C ARG A 89 1.05 -11.72 10.99
N ASP A 90 0.33 -11.77 9.87
CA ASP A 90 -0.92 -12.56 9.78
C ASP A 90 -0.63 -14.07 9.81
N ARG A 91 0.56 -14.48 9.32
CA ARG A 91 1.00 -15.86 9.42
C ARG A 91 1.31 -16.25 10.86
N LEU A 92 1.98 -15.37 11.62
CA LEU A 92 2.20 -15.59 13.05
C LEU A 92 0.86 -15.77 13.78
N ALA A 93 -0.14 -14.90 13.52
CA ALA A 93 -1.46 -15.03 14.12
C ALA A 93 -2.13 -16.38 13.80
N GLY A 94 -2.03 -16.83 12.54
CA GLY A 94 -2.57 -18.14 12.13
C GLY A 94 -1.86 -19.31 12.78
N LEU A 95 -0.53 -19.29 12.84
CA LEU A 95 0.27 -20.40 13.40
C LEU A 95 0.17 -20.49 14.93
N SER A 96 0.19 -19.35 15.61
CA SER A 96 0.09 -19.29 17.08
C SER A 96 -1.34 -19.40 17.59
N THR A 97 -2.34 -19.24 16.73
CA THR A 97 -3.75 -19.06 17.14
C THR A 97 -4.00 -17.87 18.09
N ALA A 98 -3.03 -16.97 18.18
CA ALA A 98 -3.15 -15.76 18.99
C ALA A 98 -3.94 -14.66 18.26
N SER A 99 -4.52 -13.75 19.04
CA SER A 99 -5.33 -12.65 18.52
C SER A 99 -4.55 -11.76 17.54
N LYS A 100 -5.08 -11.59 16.32
CA LYS A 100 -4.56 -10.63 15.32
C LYS A 100 -4.50 -9.21 15.88
N GLY A 101 -5.48 -8.84 16.72
CA GLY A 101 -5.54 -7.54 17.37
C GLY A 101 -4.37 -7.33 18.32
N LEU A 102 -4.05 -8.32 19.15
CA LEU A 102 -2.90 -8.27 20.06
C LEU A 102 -1.59 -8.13 19.27
N ILE A 103 -1.33 -9.03 18.33
CA ILE A 103 -0.10 -9.01 17.52
C ILE A 103 0.03 -7.67 16.78
N GLY A 104 -1.06 -7.19 16.18
CA GLY A 104 -1.07 -5.89 15.51
C GLY A 104 -0.79 -4.72 16.45
N HIS A 105 -1.26 -4.77 17.70
CA HIS A 105 -1.02 -3.72 18.69
C HIS A 105 0.44 -3.73 19.17
N LEU A 106 0.98 -4.90 19.51
CA LEU A 106 2.38 -5.06 19.90
C LEU A 106 3.36 -4.52 18.83
N GLU A 107 3.11 -4.81 17.56
CA GLU A 107 3.99 -4.40 16.46
C GLU A 107 3.81 -2.93 16.05
N LYS A 108 2.56 -2.49 15.85
CA LYS A 108 2.28 -1.15 15.29
C LYS A 108 2.35 -0.06 16.34
N LYS A 109 1.85 -0.34 17.55
CA LYS A 109 1.83 0.62 18.67
C LYS A 109 3.01 0.46 19.61
N ARG A 110 3.76 -0.64 19.50
CA ARG A 110 4.86 -1.00 20.41
C ARG A 110 4.43 -0.93 21.89
N ALA A 111 3.21 -1.34 22.15
CA ALA A 111 2.59 -1.30 23.45
C ALA A 111 1.64 -2.48 23.66
N VAL A 112 1.37 -2.83 24.90
CA VAL A 112 0.31 -3.77 25.28
C VAL A 112 -1.04 -3.06 25.18
N PRO A 113 -2.10 -3.70 24.66
CA PRO A 113 -3.44 -3.10 24.63
C PRO A 113 -3.91 -2.70 26.04
N PRO A 114 -4.36 -1.45 26.28
CA PRO A 114 -4.64 -0.95 27.64
C PRO A 114 -5.80 -1.67 28.34
N LYS A 115 -6.68 -2.33 27.61
CA LYS A 115 -7.86 -3.02 28.14
C LYS A 115 -7.69 -4.54 28.19
N ILE A 116 -6.52 -5.09 27.94
CA ILE A 116 -6.29 -6.54 28.00
C ILE A 116 -6.05 -6.99 29.44
N HIS A 117 -6.78 -7.99 29.90
CA HIS A 117 -6.52 -8.60 31.20
C HIS A 117 -5.16 -9.30 31.22
N ALA A 118 -4.46 -9.24 32.38
CA ALA A 118 -3.11 -9.79 32.53
C ALA A 118 -3.04 -11.28 32.16
N GLU A 119 -3.99 -12.09 32.63
CA GLU A 119 -4.07 -13.51 32.34
C GLU A 119 -4.32 -13.81 30.86
N THR A 120 -5.18 -13.02 30.19
CA THR A 120 -5.44 -13.15 28.76
C THR A 120 -4.19 -12.82 27.95
N PHE A 121 -3.48 -11.75 28.35
CA PHE A 121 -2.21 -11.41 27.70
C PHE A 121 -1.19 -12.53 27.84
N GLU A 122 -1.03 -13.09 29.05
CA GLU A 122 -0.06 -14.16 29.31
C GLU A 122 -0.31 -15.37 28.44
N LYS A 123 -1.57 -15.90 28.43
CA LYS A 123 -1.97 -17.03 27.58
C LYS A 123 -1.72 -16.78 26.07
N GLU A 124 -2.03 -15.59 25.58
CA GLU A 124 -1.81 -15.24 24.19
C GLU A 124 -0.31 -15.07 23.87
N ALA A 125 0.44 -14.48 24.77
CA ALA A 125 1.88 -14.29 24.62
C ALA A 125 2.64 -15.63 24.68
N GLU A 126 2.23 -16.60 25.51
CA GLU A 126 2.79 -17.95 25.53
C GLU A 126 2.65 -18.64 24.18
N LYS A 127 1.50 -18.54 23.51
CA LYS A 127 1.27 -19.10 22.17
C LYS A 127 2.22 -18.46 21.13
N ILE A 128 2.38 -17.15 21.20
CA ILE A 128 3.30 -16.41 20.32
C ILE A 128 4.73 -16.87 20.55
N VAL A 129 5.18 -16.89 21.81
CA VAL A 129 6.53 -17.31 22.20
C VAL A 129 6.82 -18.74 21.77
N ALA A 130 5.93 -19.68 22.07
CA ALA A 130 6.09 -21.08 21.70
C ALA A 130 6.21 -21.27 20.17
N THR A 131 5.43 -20.50 19.39
CA THR A 131 5.49 -20.54 17.92
C THR A 131 6.81 -20.00 17.42
N ILE A 132 7.26 -18.85 17.93
CA ILE A 132 8.56 -18.26 17.56
C ILE A 132 9.71 -19.21 17.88
N GLN A 133 9.76 -19.74 19.11
CA GLN A 133 10.83 -20.66 19.54
C GLN A 133 10.95 -21.91 18.65
N LYS A 134 9.83 -22.45 18.19
CA LYS A 134 9.81 -23.60 17.24
C LYS A 134 10.36 -23.25 15.86
N LEU A 135 10.31 -21.98 15.47
CA LEU A 135 10.64 -21.53 14.12
C LEU A 135 11.95 -20.75 14.04
N ILE A 136 12.64 -20.50 15.16
CA ILE A 136 13.94 -19.80 15.14
C ILE A 136 14.87 -20.51 14.16
N ASP A 137 15.56 -19.71 13.34
CA ASP A 137 16.48 -20.16 12.30
C ASP A 137 17.79 -20.71 12.93
N PRO A 138 18.01 -22.02 12.93
CA PRO A 138 19.18 -22.60 13.61
C PRO A 138 20.50 -22.27 12.89
N ASP A 139 20.46 -21.98 11.59
CA ASP A 139 21.64 -21.64 10.79
C ASP A 139 22.13 -20.21 11.03
N ILE A 140 21.22 -19.33 11.45
CA ILE A 140 21.56 -17.96 11.85
C ILE A 140 22.02 -17.91 13.31
N PHE A 141 21.30 -18.59 14.19
CA PHE A 141 21.51 -18.56 15.65
C PHE A 141 22.16 -19.84 16.15
N VAL A 142 23.32 -20.16 15.58
CA VAL A 142 24.06 -21.43 15.81
C VAL A 142 24.41 -21.72 17.28
N TRP A 143 24.56 -20.69 18.10
CA TRP A 143 24.85 -20.84 19.53
C TRP A 143 23.69 -21.43 20.34
N LEU A 144 22.44 -21.31 19.84
CA LEU A 144 21.29 -21.88 20.55
C LEU A 144 21.34 -23.41 20.61
N ALA A 145 21.81 -24.04 19.53
CA ALA A 145 21.97 -25.49 19.46
C ALA A 145 23.15 -25.98 20.33
N ARG A 146 24.23 -25.20 20.38
CA ARG A 146 25.45 -25.57 21.17
C ARG A 146 25.26 -25.33 22.67
N ARG A 147 24.26 -24.52 23.08
CA ARG A 147 24.04 -24.09 24.46
C ARG A 147 25.24 -23.31 25.07
N GLU A 148 25.98 -22.65 24.23
CA GLU A 148 27.13 -21.82 24.57
C GLU A 148 26.80 -20.34 24.39
N LYS A 149 27.66 -19.47 24.95
CA LYS A 149 27.56 -18.04 24.66
C LYS A 149 27.86 -17.77 23.20
N ALA A 150 27.06 -16.90 22.60
CA ALA A 150 27.29 -16.41 21.24
C ALA A 150 28.60 -15.63 21.17
N ALA A 151 29.41 -15.90 20.15
CA ALA A 151 30.57 -15.05 19.86
C ALA A 151 30.13 -13.74 19.20
N ASP A 152 30.89 -12.67 19.39
CA ASP A 152 30.56 -11.34 18.83
C ASP A 152 30.40 -11.37 17.30
N ALA A 153 31.21 -12.16 16.60
CA ALA A 153 31.12 -12.33 15.16
C ALA A 153 29.81 -13.02 14.73
N GLU A 154 29.34 -14.00 15.51
CA GLU A 154 28.07 -14.69 15.27
C GLU A 154 26.89 -13.75 15.52
N ILE A 155 26.92 -12.98 16.61
CA ILE A 155 25.90 -11.97 16.92
C ILE A 155 25.84 -10.93 15.81
N HIS A 156 26.99 -10.44 15.34
CA HIS A 156 27.07 -9.46 14.25
C HIS A 156 26.49 -10.01 12.96
N ARG A 157 26.83 -11.25 12.58
CA ARG A 157 26.28 -11.92 11.39
C ARG A 157 24.76 -12.05 11.50
N ALA A 158 24.26 -12.59 12.61
CA ALA A 158 22.84 -12.80 12.84
C ALA A 158 22.08 -11.45 12.82
N ALA A 159 22.60 -10.43 13.51
CA ALA A 159 22.02 -9.11 13.52
C ALA A 159 21.91 -8.50 12.12
N THR A 160 22.94 -8.67 11.28
CA THR A 160 22.97 -8.19 9.91
C THR A 160 21.89 -8.85 9.05
N ILE A 161 21.79 -10.19 9.11
CA ILE A 161 20.79 -10.94 8.35
C ILE A 161 19.36 -10.55 8.76
N VAL A 162 19.09 -10.54 10.07
CA VAL A 162 17.76 -10.20 10.59
C VAL A 162 17.40 -8.75 10.31
N ALA A 163 18.37 -7.83 10.41
CA ALA A 163 18.15 -6.43 10.10
C ALA A 163 17.83 -6.21 8.62
N ASP A 164 18.48 -6.94 7.71
CA ASP A 164 18.18 -6.86 6.27
C ASP A 164 16.78 -7.41 5.96
N ARG A 165 16.41 -8.57 6.52
CA ARG A 165 15.05 -9.13 6.42
C ARG A 165 13.98 -8.15 6.94
N LEU A 166 14.23 -7.53 8.09
CA LEU A 166 13.33 -6.53 8.69
C LEU A 166 13.27 -5.26 7.85
N CYS A 167 14.42 -4.80 7.33
CA CYS A 167 14.52 -3.64 6.45
C CYS A 167 13.65 -3.82 5.20
N GLY A 168 13.77 -4.94 4.48
CA GLY A 168 12.95 -5.22 3.29
C GLY A 168 11.44 -5.15 3.61
N SER A 169 11.02 -5.76 4.73
CA SER A 169 9.62 -5.75 5.14
C SER A 169 9.04 -4.35 5.45
N ILE A 170 9.89 -3.37 5.77
CA ILE A 170 9.53 -2.00 6.12
C ILE A 170 9.75 -1.05 4.93
N ALA A 171 10.86 -1.19 4.21
CA ALA A 171 11.26 -0.29 3.14
C ALA A 171 10.33 -0.39 1.91
N ASP A 172 9.90 -1.59 1.53
CA ASP A 172 9.01 -1.78 0.39
C ASP A 172 7.66 -1.03 0.53
N PRO A 173 6.96 -1.10 1.68
CA PRO A 173 5.80 -0.24 1.92
C PRO A 173 6.12 1.26 1.90
N ILE A 174 7.29 1.69 2.41
CA ILE A 174 7.69 3.10 2.40
C ILE A 174 7.83 3.60 0.96
N VAL A 175 8.55 2.87 0.11
CA VAL A 175 8.74 3.24 -1.31
C VAL A 175 7.40 3.30 -2.04
N ARG A 176 6.54 2.28 -1.84
CA ARG A 176 5.22 2.23 -2.47
C ARG A 176 4.31 3.38 -2.04
N ASN A 177 4.24 3.66 -0.73
CA ASN A 177 3.42 4.76 -0.20
C ASN A 177 3.97 6.13 -0.62
N ALA A 178 5.29 6.28 -0.73
CA ALA A 178 5.90 7.50 -1.23
C ALA A 178 5.54 7.75 -2.69
N GLN A 179 5.51 6.71 -3.53
CA GLN A 179 5.10 6.80 -4.93
C GLN A 179 3.62 7.23 -5.06
N GLU A 180 2.73 6.60 -4.30
CA GLU A 180 1.31 6.98 -4.28
C GLU A 180 1.15 8.44 -3.83
N THR A 181 1.78 8.81 -2.71
CA THR A 181 1.71 10.19 -2.19
C THR A 181 2.25 11.20 -3.20
N ARG A 182 3.32 10.87 -3.93
CA ARG A 182 3.89 11.69 -4.98
C ARG A 182 2.88 11.90 -6.12
N GLN A 183 2.26 10.83 -6.62
CA GLN A 183 1.25 10.92 -7.69
C GLN A 183 0.06 11.82 -7.27
N LEU A 184 -0.47 11.61 -6.06
CA LEU A 184 -1.56 12.44 -5.54
C LEU A 184 -1.14 13.91 -5.40
N SER A 185 0.11 14.18 -4.99
CA SER A 185 0.64 15.55 -4.92
C SER A 185 0.79 16.19 -6.30
N VAL A 186 1.16 15.44 -7.33
CA VAL A 186 1.23 15.94 -8.72
C VAL A 186 -0.17 16.34 -9.20
N ILE A 187 -1.18 15.49 -8.96
CA ILE A 187 -2.57 15.78 -9.31
C ILE A 187 -3.07 17.00 -8.54
N ALA A 188 -2.79 17.10 -7.22
CA ALA A 188 -3.20 18.24 -6.40
C ALA A 188 -2.66 19.57 -6.96
N LYS A 189 -1.36 19.64 -7.19
CA LYS A 189 -0.72 20.85 -7.73
C LYS A 189 -1.27 21.26 -9.09
N TRP A 190 -1.58 20.29 -9.94
CA TRP A 190 -2.17 20.55 -11.24
C TRP A 190 -3.60 21.11 -11.11
N LEU A 191 -4.43 20.47 -10.26
CA LEU A 191 -5.81 20.92 -9.98
C LEU A 191 -5.84 22.32 -9.36
N GLU A 192 -4.98 22.59 -8.38
CA GLU A 192 -4.86 23.92 -7.74
C GLU A 192 -4.46 24.99 -8.77
N LYS A 193 -3.51 24.67 -9.65
CA LYS A 193 -3.12 25.58 -10.76
C LYS A 193 -4.26 25.80 -11.75
N ALA A 194 -5.14 24.81 -11.93
CA ALA A 194 -6.34 24.93 -12.75
C ALA A 194 -7.52 25.62 -12.04
N GLY A 195 -7.33 26.09 -10.80
CA GLY A 195 -8.33 26.82 -10.01
C GLY A 195 -9.26 25.98 -9.17
N TYR A 196 -8.98 24.65 -9.02
CA TYR A 196 -9.76 23.76 -8.16
C TYR A 196 -9.36 23.90 -6.70
N VAL A 197 -10.35 23.76 -5.81
CA VAL A 197 -10.16 23.89 -4.35
C VAL A 197 -10.39 22.54 -3.66
N PRO A 198 -9.53 22.13 -2.70
CA PRO A 198 -9.74 20.90 -1.97
C PRO A 198 -10.97 20.97 -1.07
N VAL A 199 -11.76 19.90 -1.00
CA VAL A 199 -12.91 19.80 -0.10
C VAL A 199 -12.48 19.63 1.36
N ALA A 200 -13.34 20.01 2.29
CA ALA A 200 -13.16 19.78 3.71
C ALA A 200 -13.07 18.27 4.02
N LYS A 201 -12.27 17.90 5.02
CA LYS A 201 -12.13 16.53 5.47
C LYS A 201 -13.47 15.93 5.88
N GLY A 202 -13.79 14.74 5.35
CA GLY A 202 -15.06 14.06 5.64
C GLY A 202 -16.23 14.46 4.73
N MET A 203 -16.04 15.37 3.77
CA MET A 203 -17.02 15.66 2.72
C MET A 203 -17.37 14.39 1.95
N LYS A 204 -18.67 14.22 1.65
CA LYS A 204 -19.13 13.14 0.79
C LYS A 204 -19.02 13.56 -0.68
N PHE A 205 -18.79 12.59 -1.57
CA PHE A 205 -18.62 12.87 -3.01
C PHE A 205 -19.87 13.47 -3.66
N ASP A 206 -21.07 13.12 -3.17
CA ASP A 206 -22.37 13.60 -3.65
C ASP A 206 -22.73 15.01 -3.16
N ALA A 207 -21.97 15.55 -2.21
CA ALA A 207 -22.11 16.90 -1.68
C ALA A 207 -21.03 17.87 -2.18
N MET A 208 -20.19 17.45 -3.15
CA MET A 208 -19.13 18.28 -3.71
C MET A 208 -19.70 19.41 -4.58
N GLU A 209 -19.16 20.61 -4.41
CA GLU A 209 -19.49 21.78 -5.24
C GLU A 209 -18.63 21.81 -6.52
N PRO A 210 -19.11 22.42 -7.62
CA PRO A 210 -18.32 22.63 -8.83
C PRO A 210 -16.98 23.32 -8.54
N GLY A 211 -15.91 22.88 -9.21
CA GLY A 211 -14.56 23.43 -9.01
C GLY A 211 -13.86 22.92 -7.76
N THR A 212 -14.32 21.79 -7.17
CA THR A 212 -13.68 21.20 -6.00
C THR A 212 -13.14 19.79 -6.28
N TYR A 213 -12.18 19.36 -5.46
CA TYR A 213 -11.64 18.01 -5.51
C TYR A 213 -11.38 17.44 -4.11
N GLY A 214 -11.39 16.09 -4.00
CA GLY A 214 -11.10 15.40 -2.76
C GLY A 214 -10.28 14.14 -2.98
N PHE A 215 -9.45 13.78 -1.98
CA PHE A 215 -8.66 12.57 -2.00
C PHE A 215 -9.25 11.46 -1.14
N ARG A 216 -9.04 10.19 -1.58
CA ARG A 216 -9.41 8.97 -0.84
C ARG A 216 -10.86 9.00 -0.35
N MET A 217 -11.75 9.41 -1.24
CA MET A 217 -13.18 9.49 -0.94
C MET A 217 -13.85 8.13 -1.10
N ASN A 218 -14.76 7.83 -0.20
CA ASN A 218 -15.58 6.63 -0.28
C ASN A 218 -16.82 6.86 -1.14
N VAL A 219 -16.99 6.03 -2.17
CA VAL A 219 -18.16 6.06 -3.06
C VAL A 219 -19.00 4.82 -2.76
N PRO A 220 -20.23 4.97 -2.22
CA PRO A 220 -21.07 3.85 -1.85
C PRO A 220 -21.66 3.17 -3.09
N VAL A 221 -21.56 1.86 -3.18
CA VAL A 221 -22.20 1.03 -4.22
C VAL A 221 -23.08 -0.04 -3.60
N LYS A 222 -24.21 -0.30 -4.21
CA LYS A 222 -25.09 -1.43 -3.85
C LYS A 222 -24.61 -2.66 -4.63
N ILE A 223 -24.34 -3.73 -3.91
CA ILE A 223 -23.99 -5.05 -4.46
C ILE A 223 -25.17 -5.98 -4.23
N GLU A 224 -25.53 -6.80 -5.24
CA GLU A 224 -26.56 -7.81 -5.11
C GLU A 224 -26.27 -8.71 -3.90
N ASN A 225 -27.33 -9.06 -3.17
CA ASN A 225 -27.29 -9.88 -1.96
C ASN A 225 -26.59 -9.27 -0.74
N ILE A 226 -26.16 -8.01 -0.80
CA ILE A 226 -25.60 -7.29 0.35
C ILE A 226 -26.58 -6.19 0.78
N LYS A 227 -27.12 -6.31 2.02
CA LYS A 227 -28.14 -5.36 2.52
C LYS A 227 -27.62 -3.93 2.70
N ARG A 228 -26.33 -3.75 2.98
CA ARG A 228 -25.73 -2.42 3.18
C ARG A 228 -24.83 -2.06 2.01
N PRO A 229 -24.81 -0.79 1.56
CA PRO A 229 -23.86 -0.35 0.55
C PRO A 229 -22.41 -0.63 0.98
N VAL A 230 -21.59 -1.01 0.03
CA VAL A 230 -20.14 -1.18 0.20
C VAL A 230 -19.46 0.08 -0.32
N ASN A 231 -18.49 0.60 0.41
CA ASN A 231 -17.73 1.76 -0.01
C ASN A 231 -16.56 1.34 -0.91
N ILE A 232 -16.51 1.91 -2.11
CA ILE A 232 -15.35 1.84 -3.00
C ILE A 232 -14.47 3.05 -2.71
N PRO A 233 -13.23 2.87 -2.23
CA PRO A 233 -12.30 3.99 -2.11
C PRO A 233 -11.85 4.42 -3.49
N ILE A 234 -11.93 5.73 -3.77
CA ILE A 234 -11.44 6.38 -4.99
C ILE A 234 -10.31 7.34 -4.59
N ASP A 235 -9.20 7.27 -5.29
CA ASP A 235 -8.00 8.03 -4.94
C ASP A 235 -8.21 9.54 -5.09
N VAL A 236 -8.83 9.98 -6.19
CA VAL A 236 -9.15 11.39 -6.42
C VAL A 236 -10.55 11.51 -7.03
N VAL A 237 -11.36 12.39 -6.46
CA VAL A 237 -12.68 12.74 -6.97
C VAL A 237 -12.67 14.23 -7.32
N VAL A 238 -13.00 14.57 -8.56
CA VAL A 238 -12.98 15.97 -9.05
C VAL A 238 -14.36 16.35 -9.58
N MET A 239 -14.96 17.41 -9.02
CA MET A 239 -16.20 17.97 -9.54
C MET A 239 -15.86 19.07 -10.54
N PRO A 240 -16.12 18.87 -11.86
CA PRO A 240 -15.77 19.83 -12.88
C PRO A 240 -16.39 21.21 -12.62
N GLY A 241 -15.63 22.29 -12.86
CA GLY A 241 -16.04 23.66 -12.55
C GLY A 241 -17.31 24.13 -13.26
N HIS A 242 -17.61 23.55 -14.44
CA HIS A 242 -18.82 23.83 -15.21
C HIS A 242 -19.97 22.85 -14.94
N SER A 243 -19.84 21.98 -13.93
CA SER A 243 -20.86 20.98 -13.60
C SER A 243 -22.12 21.62 -13.04
N ARG A 244 -23.29 21.11 -13.50
CA ARG A 244 -24.57 21.45 -12.88
C ARG A 244 -24.82 20.56 -11.65
N LYS A 245 -25.60 21.06 -10.71
CA LYS A 245 -26.02 20.30 -9.53
C LYS A 245 -26.60 18.92 -9.94
N GLY A 246 -26.15 17.85 -9.32
CA GLY A 246 -26.56 16.49 -9.61
C GLY A 246 -25.77 15.77 -10.72
N LYS A 247 -24.77 16.40 -11.34
CA LYS A 247 -23.82 15.69 -12.18
C LYS A 247 -22.83 14.88 -11.35
N LEU A 248 -22.38 13.77 -11.91
CA LEU A 248 -21.36 12.95 -11.29
C LEU A 248 -19.98 13.59 -11.47
N PRO A 249 -19.10 13.47 -10.46
CA PRO A 249 -17.71 13.88 -10.57
C PRO A 249 -16.92 12.95 -11.51
N LEU A 250 -15.73 13.39 -11.88
CA LEU A 250 -14.69 12.52 -12.45
C LEU A 250 -14.02 11.74 -11.32
N PHE A 251 -13.97 10.43 -11.46
CA PHE A 251 -13.25 9.52 -10.56
C PHE A 251 -11.89 9.17 -11.15
N ILE A 252 -10.82 9.40 -10.41
CA ILE A 252 -9.45 9.11 -10.84
C ILE A 252 -8.84 8.10 -9.88
N GLU A 253 -8.28 7.04 -10.43
CA GLU A 253 -7.51 6.04 -9.69
C GLU A 253 -6.03 6.17 -10.07
N ALA A 254 -5.17 6.49 -9.10
CA ALA A 254 -3.74 6.62 -9.31
C ALA A 254 -3.07 5.25 -9.25
N LYS A 255 -2.37 4.87 -10.32
CA LYS A 255 -1.67 3.60 -10.42
C LYS A 255 -0.22 3.81 -10.82
N SER A 256 0.67 3.15 -10.08
CA SER A 256 2.07 3.04 -10.45
C SER A 256 2.53 1.58 -10.46
N ALA A 257 3.43 1.26 -11.36
CA ALA A 257 4.02 -0.06 -11.47
C ALA A 257 5.53 0.04 -11.63
N GLY A 258 6.27 -0.70 -10.79
CA GLY A 258 7.73 -0.78 -10.83
C GLY A 258 8.27 -1.88 -11.75
N ASP A 259 7.39 -2.73 -12.26
CA ASP A 259 7.69 -3.81 -13.20
C ASP A 259 6.44 -4.22 -13.99
N PHE A 260 6.63 -4.89 -15.13
CA PHE A 260 5.53 -5.38 -15.96
C PHE A 260 4.81 -6.62 -15.41
N THR A 261 5.37 -7.32 -14.45
CA THR A 261 4.87 -8.63 -13.98
C THR A 261 3.64 -8.51 -13.11
N ASN A 262 3.59 -7.48 -12.26
CA ASN A 262 2.55 -7.31 -11.24
C ASN A 262 1.29 -6.58 -11.75
N VAL A 263 1.33 -6.03 -12.95
CA VAL A 263 0.26 -5.21 -13.52
C VAL A 263 -1.00 -6.05 -13.78
N ASN A 264 -0.81 -7.27 -14.26
CA ASN A 264 -1.92 -8.17 -14.64
C ASN A 264 -2.87 -8.57 -13.49
N LYS A 265 -2.39 -8.57 -12.25
CA LYS A 265 -3.25 -8.87 -11.07
C LYS A 265 -4.24 -7.75 -10.76
N ARG A 266 -3.94 -6.51 -11.13
CA ARG A 266 -4.72 -5.32 -10.82
C ARG A 266 -5.85 -5.05 -11.82
N ARG A 267 -5.73 -5.53 -13.06
CA ARG A 267 -6.75 -5.34 -14.13
C ARG A 267 -8.18 -5.71 -13.70
N LYS A 268 -8.32 -6.83 -12.99
CA LYS A 268 -9.64 -7.29 -12.51
C LYS A 268 -10.26 -6.35 -11.47
N GLU A 269 -9.43 -5.64 -10.71
CA GLU A 269 -9.90 -4.71 -9.68
C GLU A 269 -10.48 -3.45 -10.32
N GLU A 270 -9.82 -2.88 -11.33
CA GLU A 270 -10.28 -1.69 -12.05
C GLU A 270 -11.56 -1.98 -12.84
N ALA A 271 -11.59 -3.08 -13.60
CA ALA A 271 -12.80 -3.52 -14.32
C ALA A 271 -13.99 -3.75 -13.38
N THR A 272 -13.75 -4.35 -12.20
CA THR A 272 -14.78 -4.54 -11.18
C THR A 272 -15.28 -3.20 -10.63
N LYS A 273 -14.38 -2.26 -10.29
CA LYS A 273 -14.75 -0.91 -9.84
C LYS A 273 -15.60 -0.21 -10.90
N MET A 274 -15.16 -0.22 -12.15
CA MET A 274 -15.91 0.41 -13.24
C MET A 274 -17.29 -0.19 -13.44
N THR A 275 -17.40 -1.52 -13.41
CA THR A 275 -18.69 -2.22 -13.53
C THR A 275 -19.63 -1.86 -12.38
N GLN A 276 -19.14 -1.83 -11.14
CA GLN A 276 -19.93 -1.45 -9.97
C GLN A 276 -20.36 0.02 -10.01
N LEU A 277 -19.47 0.92 -10.42
CA LEU A 277 -19.81 2.33 -10.59
C LEU A 277 -20.88 2.53 -11.68
N ARG A 278 -20.72 1.90 -12.85
CA ARG A 278 -21.71 1.98 -13.94
C ARG A 278 -23.07 1.41 -13.56
N LYS A 279 -23.11 0.29 -12.80
CA LYS A 279 -24.35 -0.30 -12.31
C LYS A 279 -25.09 0.62 -11.33
N ASN A 280 -24.39 1.35 -10.50
CA ASN A 280 -24.98 2.19 -9.45
C ASN A 280 -25.27 3.63 -9.90
N TYR A 281 -24.42 4.20 -10.74
CA TYR A 281 -24.45 5.61 -11.12
C TYR A 281 -24.73 5.85 -12.61
N GLY A 282 -24.91 4.79 -13.39
CA GLY A 282 -25.25 4.87 -14.79
C GLY A 282 -24.04 4.86 -15.73
N LYS A 283 -24.33 4.74 -17.03
CA LYS A 283 -23.29 4.60 -18.08
C LYS A 283 -22.42 5.87 -18.27
N ASP A 284 -22.90 7.00 -17.76
CA ASP A 284 -22.21 8.29 -17.89
C ASP A 284 -21.15 8.55 -16.83
N VAL A 285 -20.95 7.61 -15.88
CA VAL A 285 -19.88 7.69 -14.90
C VAL A 285 -18.52 7.76 -15.58
N GLN A 286 -17.72 8.76 -15.18
CA GLN A 286 -16.35 8.92 -15.66
C GLN A 286 -15.39 8.35 -14.62
N PHE A 287 -14.69 7.28 -15.02
CA PHE A 287 -13.63 6.68 -14.23
C PHE A 287 -12.39 6.56 -15.12
N VAL A 288 -11.28 7.12 -14.67
CA VAL A 288 -10.04 7.21 -15.43
C VAL A 288 -8.86 6.77 -14.57
N LEU A 289 -7.88 6.12 -15.19
CA LEU A 289 -6.63 5.78 -14.51
C LEU A 289 -5.61 6.89 -14.69
N PHE A 290 -4.82 7.16 -13.66
CA PHE A 290 -3.65 8.03 -13.72
C PHE A 290 -2.39 7.18 -13.57
N LEU A 291 -1.67 6.97 -14.67
CA LEU A 291 -0.65 5.93 -14.81
C LEU A 291 0.77 6.49 -14.74
N CYS A 292 1.66 5.79 -14.00
CA CYS A 292 3.10 6.03 -13.99
C CYS A 292 3.89 4.72 -13.88
N GLY A 293 4.86 4.49 -14.75
CA GLY A 293 5.76 3.33 -14.73
C GLY A 293 5.42 2.26 -15.76
N TYR A 294 5.50 1.01 -15.36
CA TYR A 294 5.58 -0.17 -16.22
C TYR A 294 4.19 -0.74 -16.55
N PHE A 295 3.47 -0.13 -17.48
CA PHE A 295 2.21 -0.63 -18.01
C PHE A 295 2.39 -1.03 -19.48
N ASP A 296 2.28 -2.32 -19.81
CA ASP A 296 2.47 -2.82 -21.16
C ASP A 296 1.24 -2.61 -22.07
N THR A 297 1.42 -2.85 -23.35
CA THR A 297 0.34 -2.74 -24.35
C THR A 297 -0.79 -3.73 -24.09
N GLY A 298 -0.50 -4.89 -23.47
CA GLY A 298 -1.50 -5.88 -23.11
C GLY A 298 -2.40 -5.38 -21.98
N TYR A 299 -1.82 -4.72 -20.98
CA TYR A 299 -2.59 -4.06 -19.92
C TYR A 299 -3.50 -2.95 -20.51
N LEU A 300 -2.91 -2.06 -21.29
CA LEU A 300 -3.66 -0.94 -21.90
C LEU A 300 -4.78 -1.43 -22.82
N GLY A 301 -4.53 -2.48 -23.62
CA GLY A 301 -5.54 -3.09 -24.47
C GLY A 301 -6.72 -3.68 -23.68
N TYR A 302 -6.44 -4.27 -22.52
CA TYR A 302 -7.49 -4.78 -21.63
C TYR A 302 -8.33 -3.63 -21.04
N GLU A 303 -7.71 -2.58 -20.50
CA GLU A 303 -8.43 -1.43 -19.96
C GLU A 303 -9.27 -0.73 -21.03
N ALA A 304 -8.73 -0.60 -22.25
CA ALA A 304 -9.45 -0.05 -23.39
C ALA A 304 -10.68 -0.89 -23.73
N ALA A 305 -10.58 -2.23 -23.71
CA ALA A 305 -11.70 -3.14 -23.96
C ALA A 305 -12.81 -3.02 -22.91
N GLU A 306 -12.44 -2.79 -21.63
CA GLU A 306 -13.39 -2.52 -20.54
C GLU A 306 -13.97 -1.09 -20.61
N GLY A 307 -13.52 -0.28 -21.57
CA GLY A 307 -13.96 1.09 -21.76
C GLY A 307 -13.42 2.05 -20.71
N ILE A 308 -12.31 1.70 -20.08
CA ILE A 308 -11.57 2.53 -19.16
C ILE A 308 -10.52 3.31 -19.94
N ASP A 309 -10.44 4.61 -19.73
CA ASP A 309 -9.44 5.48 -20.31
C ASP A 309 -8.39 5.84 -19.24
N TRP A 310 -7.28 6.44 -19.66
CA TRP A 310 -6.21 6.82 -18.75
C TRP A 310 -5.55 8.13 -19.14
N VAL A 311 -4.84 8.69 -18.17
CA VAL A 311 -3.92 9.81 -18.32
C VAL A 311 -2.55 9.38 -17.82
N TRP A 312 -1.51 9.66 -18.58
CA TRP A 312 -0.14 9.45 -18.16
C TRP A 312 0.35 10.59 -17.29
N GLU A 313 1.10 10.29 -16.24
CA GLU A 313 1.66 11.31 -15.37
C GLU A 313 2.52 12.34 -16.11
N HIS A 314 3.31 11.91 -17.10
CA HIS A 314 4.11 12.81 -17.93
C HIS A 314 3.28 13.67 -18.90
N ARG A 315 1.99 13.37 -19.04
CA ARG A 315 1.02 14.15 -19.83
C ARG A 315 -0.23 14.49 -19.03
N ILE A 316 -0.05 14.95 -17.80
CA ILE A 316 -1.15 15.29 -16.90
C ILE A 316 -2.15 16.30 -17.50
N GLU A 317 -1.73 17.13 -18.46
CA GLU A 317 -2.60 18.07 -19.17
C GLU A 317 -3.76 17.40 -19.93
N ASP A 318 -3.64 16.11 -20.24
CA ASP A 318 -4.72 15.31 -20.83
C ASP A 318 -5.97 15.22 -19.92
N LEU A 319 -5.85 15.55 -18.62
CA LEU A 319 -6.99 15.65 -17.71
C LEU A 319 -8.03 16.68 -18.18
N ARG A 320 -7.62 17.73 -18.92
CA ARG A 320 -8.52 18.75 -19.48
C ARG A 320 -9.54 18.15 -20.43
N GLU A 321 -9.19 17.09 -21.13
CA GLU A 321 -10.09 16.40 -22.07
C GLU A 321 -11.26 15.71 -21.37
N PHE A 322 -11.15 15.47 -20.06
CA PHE A 322 -12.23 14.96 -19.22
C PHE A 322 -13.12 16.07 -18.66
N GLY A 323 -12.86 17.34 -19.02
CA GLY A 323 -13.69 18.49 -18.65
C GLY A 323 -13.34 19.09 -17.29
N ILE A 324 -12.10 18.93 -16.85
CA ILE A 324 -11.58 19.53 -15.61
C ILE A 324 -10.45 20.51 -15.90
#